data_74ae76f48cbf334519cb1fb62d425ecf
#
_entry.id   74ae76f48cbf334519cb1fb62d425ecf
#
_cell.length_a   1.000
_cell.length_b   1.000
_cell.length_c   1.000
_cell.angle_alpha   90.00
_cell.angle_beta   90.00
_cell.angle_gamma   90.00
#
_symmetry.space_group_name_H-M   'P 1'
#
loop_
_entity.id
_entity.type
_entity.pdbx_description
1 polymer ?
#
loop_
_entity_poly.entity_id
_entity_poly.type
_entity_poly.pdbx_seq_one_letter_code
_entity_poly.pdbx_strand_id
1 'polypeptide(L)'
;RAQDYADKFGVEFFPKQKPWGQKVDICMPAAYQNELDVAEIEQIIANGTKYYIEVANMPTTNAGLARAMAEPSMIVAPSKAVNAGGVAVSALEMAQNSMRYSWDGAEVDAKLVGIMKNIHAMSVEAAEAAGLGYNLVAGANIAGFKKVAAAMMAQGLV
;
A
#
# COMPACT_ATOMS: atom_id res chain seq x y z
N ARG A 1 13.73 -21.89 -8.66
CA ARG A 1 12.27 -21.82 -8.92
C ARG A 1 11.52 -22.04 -7.62
N ALA A 2 10.19 -21.79 -7.57
CA ALA A 2 9.43 -21.89 -6.32
C ALA A 2 9.44 -23.32 -5.74
N GLN A 3 9.34 -24.34 -6.58
CA GLN A 3 9.46 -25.73 -6.13
C GLN A 3 10.82 -26.01 -5.49
N ASP A 4 11.91 -25.59 -6.12
CA ASP A 4 13.27 -25.81 -5.62
C ASP A 4 13.48 -25.14 -4.25
N TYR A 5 12.81 -23.98 -4.03
CA TYR A 5 12.79 -23.31 -2.72
C TYR A 5 12.02 -24.12 -1.70
N ALA A 6 10.83 -24.59 -2.05
CA ALA A 6 10.00 -25.40 -1.16
C ALA A 6 10.71 -26.68 -0.73
N ASP A 7 11.32 -27.39 -1.66
CA ASP A 7 12.08 -28.62 -1.42
C ASP A 7 13.29 -28.34 -0.50
N LYS A 8 14.00 -27.24 -0.72
CA LYS A 8 15.18 -26.87 0.06
C LYS A 8 14.86 -26.49 1.51
N PHE A 9 13.74 -25.77 1.72
CA PHE A 9 13.39 -25.20 3.02
C PHE A 9 12.25 -25.93 3.75
N GLY A 10 11.70 -26.99 3.14
CA GLY A 10 10.64 -27.81 3.72
C GLY A 10 9.32 -27.03 3.93
N VAL A 11 9.01 -26.10 3.02
CA VAL A 11 7.76 -25.34 3.05
C VAL A 11 6.77 -25.84 2.02
N GLU A 12 5.48 -25.63 2.27
CA GLU A 12 4.43 -26.04 1.33
C GLU A 12 4.47 -25.19 0.06
N PHE A 13 4.21 -25.83 -1.08
CA PHE A 13 4.10 -25.20 -2.37
C PHE A 13 2.81 -25.64 -3.07
N PHE A 14 2.02 -24.69 -3.53
CA PHE A 14 0.74 -24.92 -4.22
C PHE A 14 0.86 -24.50 -5.69
N PRO A 15 1.26 -25.41 -6.59
CA PRO A 15 1.48 -25.07 -7.99
C PRO A 15 0.19 -24.64 -8.68
N LYS A 16 0.26 -23.56 -9.46
CA LYS A 16 -0.86 -23.00 -10.23
C LYS A 16 -2.08 -22.55 -9.38
N GLN A 17 -1.88 -22.33 -8.11
CA GLN A 17 -2.91 -21.79 -7.22
C GLN A 17 -2.57 -20.37 -6.78
N LYS A 18 -3.59 -19.54 -6.62
CA LYS A 18 -3.46 -18.23 -5.96
C LYS A 18 -3.40 -18.44 -4.45
N PRO A 19 -2.61 -17.67 -3.69
CA PRO A 19 -2.39 -17.89 -2.25
C PRO A 19 -3.53 -17.37 -1.36
N TRP A 20 -4.55 -16.73 -1.91
CA TRP A 20 -5.53 -15.95 -1.17
C TRP A 20 -6.46 -16.78 -0.26
N GLY A 21 -6.50 -18.09 -0.44
CA GLY A 21 -7.19 -19.03 0.44
C GLY A 21 -6.43 -19.38 1.74
N GLN A 22 -5.18 -18.93 1.89
CA GLN A 22 -4.38 -19.20 3.09
C GLN A 22 -4.81 -18.30 4.24
N LYS A 23 -4.94 -18.91 5.44
CA LYS A 23 -5.31 -18.16 6.64
C LYS A 23 -4.13 -17.37 7.17
N VAL A 24 -4.23 -16.05 7.10
CA VAL A 24 -3.21 -15.11 7.57
C VAL A 24 -3.85 -13.89 8.24
N ASP A 25 -3.16 -13.27 9.18
CA ASP A 25 -3.61 -12.01 9.78
C ASP A 25 -3.40 -10.82 8.87
N ILE A 26 -2.37 -10.87 8.02
CA ILE A 26 -1.96 -9.79 7.11
C ILE A 26 -1.86 -10.35 5.70
N CYS A 27 -2.54 -9.73 4.75
CA CYS A 27 -2.46 -10.04 3.33
C CYS A 27 -1.84 -8.86 2.57
N MET A 28 -0.75 -9.13 1.83
CA MET A 28 0.03 -8.11 1.12
C MET A 28 0.23 -8.47 -0.35
N PRO A 29 -0.74 -8.21 -1.25
CA PRO A 29 -0.57 -8.46 -2.68
C PRO A 29 0.50 -7.55 -3.27
N ALA A 30 1.57 -8.16 -3.80
CA ALA A 30 2.77 -7.46 -4.24
C ALA A 30 3.21 -7.83 -5.67
N ALA A 31 2.40 -8.58 -6.44
CA ALA A 31 2.83 -9.12 -7.72
C ALA A 31 2.45 -8.21 -8.90
N TYR A 32 1.17 -8.09 -9.23
CA TYR A 32 0.74 -7.36 -10.43
C TYR A 32 -0.63 -6.72 -10.28
N GLN A 33 -0.97 -5.87 -11.24
CA GLN A 33 -2.22 -5.11 -11.27
C GLN A 33 -3.42 -6.03 -11.54
N ASN A 34 -4.55 -5.75 -10.86
CA ASN A 34 -5.83 -6.49 -11.00
C ASN A 34 -5.68 -8.01 -10.75
N GLU A 35 -4.79 -8.39 -9.85
CA GLU A 35 -4.58 -9.78 -9.44
C GLU A 35 -5.77 -10.35 -8.66
N LEU A 36 -6.42 -9.49 -7.85
CA LEU A 36 -7.54 -9.84 -7.00
C LEU A 36 -8.85 -9.19 -7.46
N ASP A 37 -9.91 -9.98 -7.50
CA ASP A 37 -11.27 -9.49 -7.70
C ASP A 37 -12.12 -9.83 -6.46
N VAL A 38 -13.44 -9.62 -6.53
CA VAL A 38 -14.37 -9.87 -5.43
C VAL A 38 -14.24 -11.30 -4.88
N ALA A 39 -14.05 -12.29 -5.72
CA ALA A 39 -13.93 -13.70 -5.31
C ALA A 39 -12.73 -13.95 -4.40
N GLU A 40 -11.58 -13.37 -4.71
CA GLU A 40 -10.37 -13.48 -3.88
C GLU A 40 -10.52 -12.70 -2.56
N ILE A 41 -11.14 -11.52 -2.61
CA ILE A 41 -11.41 -10.72 -1.42
C ILE A 41 -12.35 -11.46 -0.46
N GLU A 42 -13.38 -12.12 -0.96
CA GLU A 42 -14.27 -12.94 -0.12
C GLU A 42 -13.53 -14.09 0.57
N GLN A 43 -12.54 -14.71 -0.09
CA GLN A 43 -11.70 -15.73 0.53
C GLN A 43 -10.85 -15.14 1.68
N ILE A 44 -10.24 -13.98 1.44
CA ILE A 44 -9.41 -13.26 2.42
C ILE A 44 -10.26 -12.87 3.65
N ILE A 45 -11.47 -12.37 3.43
CA ILE A 45 -12.41 -12.04 4.51
C ILE A 45 -12.85 -13.29 5.29
N ALA A 46 -13.22 -14.36 4.59
CA ALA A 46 -13.62 -15.63 5.21
C ALA A 46 -12.50 -16.25 6.07
N ASN A 47 -11.25 -16.00 5.72
CA ASN A 47 -10.08 -16.43 6.51
C ASN A 47 -9.84 -15.58 7.78
N GLY A 48 -10.57 -14.48 7.97
CA GLY A 48 -10.45 -13.59 9.12
C GLY A 48 -9.22 -12.69 9.07
N THR A 49 -8.72 -12.37 7.88
CA THR A 49 -7.61 -11.43 7.68
C THR A 49 -7.97 -10.05 8.21
N LYS A 50 -7.11 -9.48 9.05
CA LYS A 50 -7.34 -8.18 9.71
C LYS A 50 -6.77 -6.99 8.92
N TYR A 51 -5.69 -7.22 8.19
CA TYR A 51 -4.97 -6.19 7.46
C TYR A 51 -4.81 -6.58 6.01
N TYR A 52 -5.40 -5.80 5.12
CA TYR A 52 -5.25 -5.91 3.68
C TYR A 52 -4.44 -4.73 3.16
N ILE A 53 -3.20 -4.98 2.73
CA ILE A 53 -2.20 -3.95 2.44
C ILE A 53 -1.77 -4.07 0.98
N GLU A 54 -2.25 -3.17 0.12
CA GLU A 54 -1.92 -3.17 -1.30
C GLU A 54 -0.48 -2.71 -1.53
N VAL A 55 0.42 -3.62 -1.87
CA VAL A 55 1.84 -3.31 -2.15
C VAL A 55 2.09 -3.06 -3.64
N ALA A 56 1.56 -3.92 -4.52
CA ALA A 56 1.62 -3.68 -5.96
C ALA A 56 0.78 -2.46 -6.37
N ASN A 57 1.02 -1.93 -7.55
CA ASN A 57 0.18 -0.87 -8.09
C ASN A 57 -1.20 -1.43 -8.48
N MET A 58 -2.25 -0.97 -7.80
CA MET A 58 -3.64 -1.38 -8.04
C MET A 58 -3.81 -2.92 -8.15
N PRO A 59 -3.40 -3.70 -7.14
CA PRO A 59 -3.48 -5.17 -7.23
C PRO A 59 -4.92 -5.67 -7.22
N THR A 60 -5.84 -4.87 -6.71
CA THR A 60 -7.25 -5.19 -6.56
C THR A 60 -8.08 -4.45 -7.61
N THR A 61 -9.06 -5.13 -8.19
CA THR A 61 -10.05 -4.46 -9.04
C THR A 61 -10.87 -3.46 -8.23
N ASN A 62 -11.50 -2.48 -8.88
CA ASN A 62 -12.35 -1.51 -8.18
C ASN A 62 -13.50 -2.19 -7.41
N ALA A 63 -14.07 -3.26 -7.95
CA ALA A 63 -15.12 -4.03 -7.29
C ALA A 63 -14.58 -4.77 -6.06
N GLY A 64 -13.43 -5.41 -6.17
CA GLY A 64 -12.75 -6.08 -5.07
C GLY A 64 -12.38 -5.10 -3.95
N LEU A 65 -11.81 -3.95 -4.30
CA LEU A 65 -11.44 -2.91 -3.32
C LEU A 65 -12.67 -2.36 -2.59
N ALA A 66 -13.76 -2.09 -3.32
CA ALA A 66 -15.02 -1.65 -2.70
C ALA A 66 -15.55 -2.69 -1.71
N ARG A 67 -15.47 -3.98 -2.05
CA ARG A 67 -15.86 -5.07 -1.15
C ARG A 67 -14.95 -5.15 0.08
N ALA A 68 -13.63 -5.04 -0.10
CA ALA A 68 -12.68 -5.03 1.02
C ALA A 68 -12.95 -3.87 2.00
N MET A 69 -13.20 -2.67 1.46
CA MET A 69 -13.52 -1.48 2.27
C MET A 69 -14.85 -1.57 3.01
N ALA A 70 -15.79 -2.37 2.51
CA ALA A 70 -17.09 -2.60 3.14
C ALA A 70 -17.00 -3.59 4.32
N GLU A 71 -15.86 -4.24 4.55
CA GLU A 71 -15.67 -5.20 5.64
C GLU A 71 -15.18 -4.48 6.92
N PRO A 72 -16.04 -4.36 7.96
CA PRO A 72 -15.69 -3.58 9.16
C PRO A 72 -14.55 -4.17 9.98
N SER A 73 -14.29 -5.46 9.86
CA SER A 73 -13.25 -6.16 10.62
C SER A 73 -11.85 -6.08 9.98
N MET A 74 -11.77 -5.48 8.79
CA MET A 74 -10.53 -5.43 8.01
C MET A 74 -10.06 -4.00 7.77
N ILE A 75 -8.80 -3.73 8.05
CA ILE A 75 -8.14 -2.47 7.71
C ILE A 75 -7.54 -2.59 6.31
N VAL A 76 -7.93 -1.68 5.42
CA VAL A 76 -7.44 -1.63 4.04
C VAL A 76 -6.48 -0.45 3.88
N ALA A 77 -5.23 -0.74 3.48
CA ALA A 77 -4.24 0.27 3.16
C ALA A 77 -4.03 0.36 1.63
N PRO A 78 -4.24 1.52 1.00
CA PRO A 78 -4.24 1.64 -0.45
C PRO A 78 -2.82 1.66 -1.04
N SER A 79 -2.67 1.10 -2.23
CA SER A 79 -1.39 1.00 -2.94
C SER A 79 -0.65 2.33 -3.05
N LYS A 80 -1.32 3.41 -3.39
CA LYS A 80 -0.74 4.75 -3.54
C LYS A 80 -0.06 5.32 -2.29
N ALA A 81 -0.48 4.87 -1.11
CA ALA A 81 0.15 5.25 0.16
C ALA A 81 1.21 4.22 0.57
N VAL A 82 0.89 2.92 0.42
CA VAL A 82 1.76 1.81 0.86
C VAL A 82 3.06 1.75 0.07
N ASN A 83 3.01 1.85 -1.26
CA ASN A 83 4.19 1.70 -2.12
C ASN A 83 4.95 3.00 -2.41
N ALA A 84 4.53 4.12 -1.84
CA ALA A 84 5.19 5.42 -2.01
C ALA A 84 6.64 5.45 -1.49
N GLY A 85 7.01 4.51 -0.61
CA GLY A 85 8.38 4.37 -0.11
C GLY A 85 9.41 4.13 -1.22
N GLY A 86 9.06 3.36 -2.24
CA GLY A 86 9.97 3.10 -3.37
C GLY A 86 10.35 4.37 -4.12
N VAL A 87 9.38 5.19 -4.51
CA VAL A 87 9.65 6.46 -5.19
C VAL A 87 10.32 7.48 -4.27
N ALA A 88 10.02 7.46 -2.97
CA ALA A 88 10.69 8.32 -1.99
C ALA A 88 12.18 8.00 -1.89
N VAL A 89 12.56 6.73 -1.84
CA VAL A 89 13.98 6.32 -1.84
C VAL A 89 14.66 6.70 -3.16
N SER A 90 13.98 6.57 -4.30
CA SER A 90 14.51 7.05 -5.58
C SER A 90 14.79 8.56 -5.57
N ALA A 91 13.92 9.36 -4.94
CA ALA A 91 14.15 10.79 -4.78
C ALA A 91 15.36 11.09 -3.86
N LEU A 92 15.52 10.31 -2.78
CA LEU A 92 16.71 10.41 -1.92
C LEU A 92 17.99 10.05 -2.68
N GLU A 93 17.96 9.01 -3.52
CA GLU A 93 19.08 8.63 -4.38
C GLU A 93 19.46 9.76 -5.35
N MET A 94 18.46 10.35 -6.02
CA MET A 94 18.69 11.50 -6.90
C MET A 94 19.30 12.69 -6.16
N ALA A 95 18.86 12.94 -4.93
CA ALA A 95 19.42 13.99 -4.08
C ALA A 95 20.88 13.72 -3.73
N GLN A 96 21.24 12.49 -3.32
CA GLN A 96 22.64 12.09 -3.06
C GLN A 96 23.50 12.29 -4.30
N ASN A 97 23.04 11.83 -5.46
CA ASN A 97 23.77 11.96 -6.72
C ASN A 97 24.01 13.43 -7.08
N SER A 98 23.03 14.28 -6.90
CA SER A 98 23.13 15.72 -7.16
C SER A 98 24.11 16.41 -6.21
N MET A 99 24.08 16.08 -4.92
CA MET A 99 24.98 16.62 -3.92
C MET A 99 26.40 16.03 -3.99
N ARG A 100 26.59 14.91 -4.68
CA ARG A 100 27.83 14.13 -4.69
C ARG A 100 28.25 13.71 -3.27
N TYR A 101 27.30 13.43 -2.43
CA TYR A 101 27.47 12.99 -1.05
C TYR A 101 26.58 11.79 -0.77
N SER A 102 27.11 10.76 -0.15
CA SER A 102 26.37 9.54 0.18
C SER A 102 26.00 9.50 1.66
N TRP A 103 24.72 9.25 1.94
CA TRP A 103 24.26 8.90 3.28
C TRP A 103 24.55 7.43 3.55
N ASP A 104 24.69 7.06 4.80
CA ASP A 104 24.76 5.65 5.16
C ASP A 104 23.35 4.99 5.12
N GLY A 105 23.34 3.65 5.18
CA GLY A 105 22.08 2.90 5.09
C GLY A 105 21.11 3.21 6.23
N ALA A 106 21.63 3.46 7.44
CA ALA A 106 20.79 3.76 8.61
C ALA A 106 20.14 5.14 8.48
N GLU A 107 20.83 6.12 7.93
CA GLU A 107 20.28 7.45 7.67
C GLU A 107 19.19 7.40 6.60
N VAL A 108 19.40 6.65 5.52
CA VAL A 108 18.36 6.46 4.46
C VAL A 108 17.13 5.74 5.02
N ASP A 109 17.33 4.70 5.81
CA ASP A 109 16.23 3.97 6.45
C ASP A 109 15.43 4.87 7.40
N ALA A 110 16.09 5.66 8.23
CA ALA A 110 15.42 6.61 9.12
C ALA A 110 14.59 7.65 8.35
N LYS A 111 15.08 8.16 7.23
CA LYS A 111 14.33 9.06 6.34
C LYS A 111 13.11 8.36 5.75
N LEU A 112 13.26 7.12 5.26
CA LEU A 112 12.16 6.32 4.71
C LEU A 112 11.09 6.06 5.76
N VAL A 113 11.46 5.62 6.96
CA VAL A 113 10.52 5.40 8.08
C VAL A 113 9.76 6.69 8.42
N GLY A 114 10.46 7.83 8.46
CA GLY A 114 9.84 9.13 8.67
C GLY A 114 8.82 9.49 7.60
N ILE A 115 9.14 9.28 6.33
CA ILE A 115 8.25 9.52 5.19
C ILE A 115 7.01 8.64 5.28
N MET A 116 7.16 7.34 5.53
CA MET A 116 6.03 6.40 5.60
C MET A 116 5.10 6.70 6.78
N LYS A 117 5.66 7.03 7.95
CA LYS A 117 4.86 7.48 9.11
C LYS A 117 4.06 8.74 8.80
N ASN A 118 4.66 9.70 8.10
CA ASN A 118 3.98 10.93 7.70
C ASN A 118 2.86 10.67 6.70
N ILE A 119 3.07 9.81 5.69
CA ILE A 119 2.03 9.42 4.73
C ILE A 119 0.83 8.79 5.44
N HIS A 120 1.09 7.88 6.38
CA HIS A 120 0.04 7.27 7.19
C HIS A 120 -0.71 8.32 8.01
N ALA A 121 -0.01 9.19 8.75
CA ALA A 121 -0.61 10.22 9.59
C ALA A 121 -1.49 11.18 8.76
N MET A 122 -1.00 11.65 7.62
CA MET A 122 -1.78 12.52 6.72
C MET A 122 -3.02 11.84 6.17
N SER A 123 -2.95 10.53 5.90
CA SER A 123 -4.11 9.76 5.42
C SER A 123 -5.16 9.62 6.51
N VAL A 124 -4.76 9.32 7.74
CA VAL A 124 -5.67 9.24 8.90
C VAL A 124 -6.32 10.60 9.16
N GLU A 125 -5.52 11.65 9.29
CA GLU A 125 -6.00 13.01 9.55
C GLU A 125 -7.01 13.47 8.49
N ALA A 126 -6.72 13.22 7.22
CA ALA A 126 -7.59 13.61 6.12
C ALA A 126 -8.93 12.86 6.13
N ALA A 127 -8.93 11.57 6.49
CA ALA A 127 -10.14 10.77 6.62
C ALA A 127 -10.98 11.22 7.81
N GLU A 128 -10.37 11.41 8.97
CA GLU A 128 -11.04 11.88 10.19
C GLU A 128 -11.66 13.27 10.01
N ALA A 129 -10.91 14.21 9.42
CA ALA A 129 -11.41 15.55 9.12
C ALA A 129 -12.59 15.57 8.14
N ALA A 130 -12.73 14.51 7.32
CA ALA A 130 -13.88 14.31 6.44
C ALA A 130 -15.03 13.51 7.07
N GLY A 131 -14.92 13.11 8.33
CA GLY A 131 -15.94 12.33 9.05
C GLY A 131 -16.00 10.86 8.62
N LEU A 132 -14.93 10.33 8.01
CA LEU A 132 -14.87 8.97 7.46
C LEU A 132 -14.16 7.97 8.39
N GLY A 133 -13.81 8.38 9.61
CA GLY A 133 -13.10 7.54 10.57
C GLY A 133 -11.75 7.06 10.04
N TYR A 134 -11.34 5.85 10.42
CA TYR A 134 -10.06 5.26 10.01
C TYR A 134 -10.14 4.65 8.60
N ASN A 135 -10.47 5.46 7.61
CA ASN A 135 -10.55 5.05 6.20
C ASN A 135 -9.31 5.52 5.42
N LEU A 136 -8.26 4.70 5.40
CA LEU A 136 -6.98 5.04 4.77
C LEU A 136 -7.09 5.23 3.25
N VAL A 137 -8.02 4.54 2.58
CA VAL A 137 -8.23 4.67 1.12
C VAL A 137 -8.79 6.05 0.79
N ALA A 138 -9.84 6.46 1.48
CA ALA A 138 -10.42 7.79 1.31
C ALA A 138 -9.44 8.88 1.77
N GLY A 139 -8.78 8.67 2.91
CA GLY A 139 -7.83 9.63 3.46
C GLY A 139 -6.64 9.92 2.53
N ALA A 140 -6.04 8.88 1.96
CA ALA A 140 -4.96 9.06 0.99
C ALA A 140 -5.41 9.84 -0.26
N ASN A 141 -6.63 9.59 -0.76
CA ASN A 141 -7.21 10.34 -1.87
C ASN A 141 -7.44 11.81 -1.52
N ILE A 142 -8.04 12.08 -0.36
CA ILE A 142 -8.35 13.45 0.10
C ILE A 142 -7.06 14.22 0.36
N ALA A 143 -6.08 13.63 1.02
CA ALA A 143 -4.79 14.26 1.29
C ALA A 143 -4.07 14.65 -0.01
N GLY A 144 -4.00 13.74 -0.97
CA GLY A 144 -3.43 13.99 -2.29
C GLY A 144 -4.18 15.09 -3.05
N PHE A 145 -5.50 15.01 -3.10
CA PHE A 145 -6.35 16.02 -3.75
C PHE A 145 -6.17 17.42 -3.14
N LYS A 146 -6.20 17.54 -1.82
CA LYS A 146 -6.02 18.84 -1.14
C LYS A 146 -4.70 19.50 -1.51
N LYS A 147 -3.62 18.73 -1.61
CA LYS A 147 -2.30 19.25 -1.99
C LYS A 147 -2.29 19.81 -3.42
N VAL A 148 -2.87 19.08 -4.37
CA VAL A 148 -2.97 19.51 -5.76
C VAL A 148 -3.91 20.71 -5.90
N ALA A 149 -5.08 20.67 -5.26
CA ALA A 149 -6.05 21.75 -5.29
C ALA A 149 -5.46 23.06 -4.73
N ALA A 150 -4.71 22.99 -3.61
CA ALA A 150 -4.04 24.16 -3.05
C ALA A 150 -3.01 24.76 -4.02
N ALA A 151 -2.24 23.93 -4.71
CA ALA A 151 -1.31 24.39 -5.75
C ALA A 151 -2.03 25.03 -6.93
N MET A 152 -3.10 24.42 -7.41
CA MET A 152 -3.93 24.99 -8.49
C MET A 152 -4.53 26.34 -8.11
N MET A 153 -5.04 26.47 -6.88
CA MET A 153 -5.58 27.74 -6.38
C MET A 153 -4.50 28.83 -6.27
N ALA A 154 -3.30 28.46 -5.86
CA ALA A 154 -2.17 29.38 -5.73
C ALA A 154 -1.63 29.86 -7.09
N GLN A 155 -1.67 29.00 -8.10
CA GLN A 155 -1.22 29.31 -9.47
C GLN A 155 -2.29 30.03 -10.29
N GLY A 156 -3.56 29.91 -9.92
CA GLY A 156 -4.68 30.43 -10.69
C GLY A 156 -5.03 29.56 -11.90
N LEU A 157 -6.00 30.02 -12.67
CA LEU A 157 -6.38 29.43 -13.96
C LEU A 157 -5.47 30.05 -15.04
N VAL A 158 -4.71 29.20 -15.72
CA VAL A 158 -3.84 29.60 -16.85
C VAL A 158 -4.49 29.18 -18.16
#